data_09fb50702456ef267bce0a6ad1f6f57f
#
_entry.id   09fb50702456ef267bce0a6ad1f6f57f
#
_cell.length_a   1.000
_cell.length_b   1.000
_cell.length_c   1.000
_cell.angle_alpha   90.00
_cell.angle_beta   90.00
_cell.angle_gamma   90.00
#
_symmetry.space_group_name_H-M   'P 1'
#
loop_
_entity.id
_entity.type
_entity.pdbx_description
1 polymer ?
#
loop_
_entity_poly.entity_id
_entity_poly.type
_entity_poly.pdbx_seq_one_letter_code
_entity_poly.pdbx_strand_id
1 'polypeptide(L)'
;MLRLLLLFLVTLPAIASEERAREVIDEMEQLYRGDSSDATMTMQVQTPNYNRTLTMTSQSFGKDYGFFRIQAPKKDRGIATLKRDEEMWNYFPKINKVIKVPPSMMMGSWMGSDFTNDDLVKETQLIDAYSLALTETEDQYKVTLTPKEQTVTVWDRIEYTISKDPLLPLSQAFFDEDGEKIRELTFHEPKEYNGKLMPSILEMRPLNKEGHLTRIMYDDIRFNVPEITKDTFSLRNLKSRF
;
A
#
# COMPACT_ATOMS: atom_id res chain seq x y z
N MET A 1 62.36 6.53 2.00
CA MET A 1 61.45 5.46 1.60
C MET A 1 60.09 5.73 2.27
N LEU A 2 59.19 6.33 1.51
CA LEU A 2 57.82 6.71 1.96
C LEU A 2 56.88 5.54 1.65
N ARG A 3 56.39 4.81 2.68
CA ARG A 3 55.39 3.78 2.50
C ARG A 3 54.00 4.43 2.43
N LEU A 4 53.43 4.42 1.23
CA LEU A 4 52.03 4.80 1.00
C LEU A 4 51.13 3.69 1.52
N LEU A 5 50.42 3.94 2.59
CA LEU A 5 49.38 3.03 3.12
C LEU A 5 48.10 3.26 2.32
N LEU A 6 47.74 2.34 1.44
CA LEU A 6 46.44 2.33 0.75
C LEU A 6 45.38 1.91 1.76
N LEU A 7 44.55 2.85 2.16
CA LEU A 7 43.30 2.57 2.89
C LEU A 7 42.27 2.04 1.87
N PHE A 8 42.07 0.73 1.83
CA PHE A 8 40.93 0.14 1.15
C PHE A 8 39.66 0.41 2.01
N LEU A 9 38.86 1.38 1.63
CA LEU A 9 37.51 1.54 2.19
C LEU A 9 36.65 0.36 1.75
N VAL A 10 36.36 -0.54 2.69
CA VAL A 10 35.41 -1.65 2.49
C VAL A 10 34.01 -1.08 2.62
N THR A 11 33.41 -0.57 1.54
CA THR A 11 32.00 -0.10 1.48
C THR A 11 31.06 -1.12 0.83
N LEU A 12 31.57 -2.30 0.46
CA LEU A 12 30.83 -3.32 -0.30
C LEU A 12 29.62 -3.97 0.41
N PRO A 13 29.60 -4.26 1.72
CA PRO A 13 28.47 -4.98 2.30
C PRO A 13 27.20 -4.12 2.49
N ALA A 14 27.31 -2.82 2.70
CA ALA A 14 26.16 -1.94 2.91
C ALA A 14 25.38 -1.69 1.60
N ILE A 15 26.07 -1.54 0.47
CA ILE A 15 25.43 -1.32 -0.84
C ILE A 15 24.69 -2.56 -1.30
N ALA A 16 25.28 -3.75 -1.15
CA ALA A 16 24.64 -5.01 -1.49
C ALA A 16 23.38 -5.29 -0.63
N SER A 17 23.39 -4.86 0.64
CA SER A 17 22.24 -4.96 1.54
C SER A 17 21.09 -4.03 1.13
N GLU A 18 21.38 -2.80 0.69
CA GLU A 18 20.35 -1.87 0.23
C GLU A 18 19.73 -2.33 -1.10
N GLU A 19 20.55 -2.81 -2.05
CA GLU A 19 20.08 -3.35 -3.32
C GLU A 19 19.14 -4.55 -3.09
N ARG A 20 19.51 -5.48 -2.20
CA ARG A 20 18.65 -6.61 -1.84
C ARG A 20 17.36 -6.15 -1.15
N ALA A 21 17.42 -5.14 -0.28
CA ALA A 21 16.24 -4.56 0.34
C ALA A 21 15.26 -4.00 -0.71
N ARG A 22 15.79 -3.31 -1.74
CA ARG A 22 15.00 -2.76 -2.87
C ARG A 22 14.30 -3.85 -3.65
N GLU A 23 15.01 -4.93 -4.01
CA GLU A 23 14.42 -6.08 -4.69
C GLU A 23 13.27 -6.68 -3.90
N VAL A 24 13.47 -6.94 -2.59
CA VAL A 24 12.45 -7.53 -1.72
C VAL A 24 11.22 -6.62 -1.62
N ILE A 25 11.40 -5.31 -1.46
CA ILE A 25 10.26 -4.38 -1.40
C ILE A 25 9.57 -4.26 -2.76
N ASP A 26 10.28 -4.24 -3.88
CA ASP A 26 9.66 -4.21 -5.21
C ASP A 26 8.78 -5.46 -5.44
N GLU A 27 9.25 -6.64 -5.04
CA GLU A 27 8.45 -7.86 -5.10
C GLU A 27 7.17 -7.75 -4.23
N MET A 28 7.28 -7.16 -3.02
CA MET A 28 6.10 -6.93 -2.16
C MET A 28 5.12 -5.92 -2.78
N GLU A 29 5.63 -4.83 -3.36
CA GLU A 29 4.79 -3.84 -4.05
C GLU A 29 4.06 -4.44 -5.26
N GLN A 30 4.63 -5.45 -5.91
CA GLN A 30 4.04 -6.10 -7.09
C GLN A 30 3.05 -7.22 -6.75
N LEU A 31 2.99 -7.67 -5.49
CA LEU A 31 2.14 -8.81 -5.11
C LEU A 31 0.66 -8.61 -5.49
N TYR A 32 0.13 -7.42 -5.30
CA TYR A 32 -1.29 -7.12 -5.50
C TYR A 32 -1.60 -6.44 -6.84
N ARG A 33 -0.60 -6.18 -7.68
CA ARG A 33 -0.78 -5.39 -8.91
C ARG A 33 -0.48 -6.13 -10.20
N GLY A 34 0.66 -6.85 -10.28
CA GLY A 34 1.20 -7.26 -11.57
C GLY A 34 1.44 -6.05 -12.48
N ASP A 35 1.34 -6.22 -13.80
CA ASP A 35 1.31 -5.10 -14.76
C ASP A 35 -0.05 -4.40 -14.76
N SER A 36 -1.11 -5.17 -14.53
CA SER A 36 -2.47 -4.70 -14.28
C SER A 36 -3.20 -5.70 -13.39
N SER A 37 -4.20 -5.24 -12.65
CA SER A 37 -5.05 -6.14 -11.87
C SER A 37 -6.52 -5.68 -11.89
N ASP A 38 -7.41 -6.66 -11.68
CA ASP A 38 -8.85 -6.47 -11.48
C ASP A 38 -9.28 -7.35 -10.32
N ALA A 39 -9.75 -6.73 -9.24
CA ALA A 39 -10.07 -7.43 -8.01
C ALA A 39 -11.46 -7.08 -7.49
N THR A 40 -12.07 -8.03 -6.82
CA THR A 40 -13.21 -7.83 -5.92
C THR A 40 -12.74 -8.02 -4.49
N MET A 41 -13.09 -7.09 -3.61
CA MET A 41 -12.69 -7.14 -2.21
C MET A 41 -13.81 -6.69 -1.29
N THR A 42 -13.76 -7.19 -0.08
CA THR A 42 -14.61 -6.76 1.03
C THR A 42 -13.77 -6.03 2.07
N MET A 43 -14.17 -4.80 2.41
CA MET A 43 -13.56 -4.02 3.49
C MET A 43 -14.50 -3.93 4.66
N GLN A 44 -14.04 -4.35 5.84
CA GLN A 44 -14.71 -4.22 7.12
C GLN A 44 -14.01 -3.16 7.96
N VAL A 45 -14.76 -2.17 8.40
CA VAL A 45 -14.28 -1.12 9.30
C VAL A 45 -14.98 -1.28 10.63
N GLN A 46 -14.19 -1.49 11.68
CA GLN A 46 -14.65 -1.57 13.06
C GLN A 46 -14.14 -0.36 13.83
N THR A 47 -15.03 0.26 14.57
CA THR A 47 -14.73 1.33 15.53
C THR A 47 -15.54 1.11 16.80
N PRO A 48 -15.27 1.78 17.92
CA PRO A 48 -16.12 1.69 19.12
C PRO A 48 -17.58 2.06 18.89
N ASN A 49 -17.85 2.90 17.87
CA ASN A 49 -19.17 3.48 17.65
C ASN A 49 -19.95 2.84 16.49
N TYR A 50 -19.28 2.15 15.56
CA TYR A 50 -19.94 1.52 14.42
C TYR A 50 -19.09 0.41 13.78
N ASN A 51 -19.79 -0.50 13.12
CA ASN A 51 -19.20 -1.45 12.19
C ASN A 51 -19.76 -1.20 10.79
N ARG A 52 -18.90 -1.24 9.77
CA ARG A 52 -19.28 -1.01 8.39
C ARG A 52 -18.62 -2.03 7.48
N THR A 53 -19.39 -2.60 6.56
CA THR A 53 -18.85 -3.50 5.52
C THR A 53 -19.12 -2.89 4.16
N LEU A 54 -18.08 -2.84 3.33
CA LEU A 54 -18.14 -2.38 1.95
C LEU A 54 -17.64 -3.50 1.04
N THR A 55 -18.39 -3.82 -0.01
CA THR A 55 -17.88 -4.61 -1.13
C THR A 55 -17.49 -3.65 -2.24
N MET A 56 -16.32 -3.84 -2.83
CA MET A 56 -15.80 -2.94 -3.85
C MET A 56 -15.04 -3.70 -4.94
N THR A 57 -14.99 -3.11 -6.12
CA THR A 57 -14.05 -3.50 -7.16
C THR A 57 -12.84 -2.59 -7.13
N SER A 58 -11.69 -3.15 -7.50
CA SER A 58 -10.42 -2.43 -7.60
C SER A 58 -9.75 -2.79 -8.92
N GLN A 59 -9.19 -1.80 -9.59
CA GLN A 59 -8.38 -1.98 -10.78
C GLN A 59 -7.07 -1.23 -10.62
N SER A 60 -5.97 -1.79 -11.13
CA SER A 60 -4.67 -1.13 -11.17
C SER A 60 -4.00 -1.28 -12.53
N PHE A 61 -3.10 -0.35 -12.86
CA PHE A 61 -2.21 -0.44 -14.02
C PHE A 61 -0.87 0.19 -13.67
N GLY A 62 0.18 -0.62 -13.67
CA GLY A 62 1.50 -0.22 -13.18
C GLY A 62 1.45 0.27 -11.72
N LYS A 63 2.39 1.14 -11.38
CA LYS A 63 2.50 1.78 -10.05
C LYS A 63 1.57 2.99 -9.89
N ASP A 64 1.18 3.63 -10.98
CA ASP A 64 0.66 4.99 -10.97
C ASP A 64 -0.85 5.08 -11.03
N TYR A 65 -1.53 3.99 -11.42
CA TYR A 65 -2.96 4.02 -11.67
C TYR A 65 -3.72 3.06 -10.77
N GLY A 66 -4.70 3.58 -10.05
CA GLY A 66 -5.61 2.81 -9.19
C GLY A 66 -7.03 3.32 -9.28
N PHE A 67 -7.99 2.43 -9.33
CA PHE A 67 -9.40 2.73 -9.39
C PHE A 67 -10.17 1.83 -8.43
N PHE A 68 -10.94 2.42 -7.53
CA PHE A 68 -11.74 1.71 -6.55
C PHE A 68 -13.18 2.16 -6.64
N ARG A 69 -14.15 1.23 -6.58
CA ARG A 69 -15.57 1.55 -6.64
C ARG A 69 -16.40 0.69 -5.70
N ILE A 70 -17.18 1.32 -4.82
CA ILE A 70 -18.09 0.63 -3.90
C ILE A 70 -19.26 0.04 -4.67
N GLN A 71 -19.49 -1.25 -4.49
CA GLN A 71 -20.59 -2.04 -5.05
C GLN A 71 -21.74 -2.20 -4.04
N ALA A 72 -21.41 -2.37 -2.78
CA ALA A 72 -22.35 -2.51 -1.67
C ALA A 72 -21.81 -1.84 -0.40
N PRO A 73 -22.68 -1.38 0.52
CA PRO A 73 -24.14 -1.39 0.50
C PRO A 73 -24.75 -0.35 -0.45
N LYS A 74 -26.04 -0.47 -0.74
CA LYS A 74 -26.78 0.42 -1.66
C LYS A 74 -26.62 1.92 -1.35
N LYS A 75 -26.54 2.28 -0.06
CA LYS A 75 -26.37 3.69 0.37
C LYS A 75 -25.05 4.34 -0.08
N ASP A 76 -24.00 3.53 -0.30
CA ASP A 76 -22.65 3.96 -0.64
C ASP A 76 -22.25 3.58 -2.07
N ARG A 77 -23.11 2.79 -2.75
CA ARG A 77 -22.85 2.26 -4.07
C ARG A 77 -22.53 3.36 -5.07
N GLY A 78 -21.46 3.15 -5.84
CA GLY A 78 -20.98 4.06 -6.86
C GLY A 78 -20.03 5.14 -6.37
N ILE A 79 -19.82 5.31 -5.05
CA ILE A 79 -18.69 6.09 -4.56
C ILE A 79 -17.42 5.45 -5.11
N ALA A 80 -16.55 6.26 -5.70
CA ALA A 80 -15.35 5.75 -6.33
C ALA A 80 -14.14 6.66 -6.07
N THR A 81 -12.97 6.05 -6.04
CA THR A 81 -11.67 6.72 -5.93
C THR A 81 -10.85 6.42 -7.18
N LEU A 82 -10.24 7.43 -7.75
CA LEU A 82 -9.25 7.34 -8.82
C LEU A 82 -7.92 7.86 -8.29
N LYS A 83 -6.88 7.04 -8.38
CA LYS A 83 -5.48 7.43 -8.23
C LYS A 83 -4.84 7.53 -9.60
N ARG A 84 -4.08 8.60 -9.84
CA ARG A 84 -3.21 8.76 -11.01
C ARG A 84 -1.95 9.48 -10.56
N ASP A 85 -0.82 8.83 -10.71
CA ASP A 85 0.44 9.33 -10.19
C ASP A 85 0.30 9.65 -8.67
N GLU A 86 0.62 10.86 -8.26
CA GLU A 86 0.48 11.34 -6.87
C GLU A 86 -0.87 12.03 -6.60
N GLU A 87 -1.79 11.99 -7.56
CA GLU A 87 -3.06 12.68 -7.45
C GLU A 87 -4.22 11.71 -7.22
N MET A 88 -5.20 12.15 -6.43
CA MET A 88 -6.38 11.37 -6.10
C MET A 88 -7.65 12.18 -6.28
N TRP A 89 -8.70 11.52 -6.77
CA TRP A 89 -10.05 12.08 -6.91
C TRP A 89 -11.07 11.11 -6.34
N ASN A 90 -12.06 11.66 -5.64
CA ASN A 90 -13.23 10.92 -5.18
C ASN A 90 -14.47 11.36 -5.95
N TYR A 91 -15.30 10.40 -6.37
CA TYR A 91 -16.60 10.63 -6.96
C TYR A 91 -17.73 10.30 -6.00
N PHE A 92 -18.67 11.21 -5.86
CA PHE A 92 -19.86 11.08 -5.02
C PHE A 92 -21.10 11.08 -5.91
N PRO A 93 -21.68 9.90 -6.23
CA PRO A 93 -22.79 9.79 -7.20
C PRO A 93 -24.04 10.51 -6.77
N LYS A 94 -24.35 10.58 -5.47
CA LYS A 94 -25.55 11.26 -4.94
C LYS A 94 -25.61 12.74 -5.29
N ILE A 95 -24.49 13.40 -5.36
CA ILE A 95 -24.36 14.82 -5.70
C ILE A 95 -23.71 15.03 -7.06
N ASN A 96 -23.40 13.95 -7.77
CA ASN A 96 -22.73 13.93 -9.07
C ASN A 96 -21.46 14.81 -9.13
N LYS A 97 -20.62 14.75 -8.08
CA LYS A 97 -19.40 15.55 -8.00
C LYS A 97 -18.15 14.68 -7.96
N VAL A 98 -17.15 15.11 -8.71
CA VAL A 98 -15.76 14.67 -8.57
C VAL A 98 -15.01 15.72 -7.77
N ILE A 99 -14.30 15.30 -6.74
CA ILE A 99 -13.51 16.16 -5.86
C ILE A 99 -12.08 15.64 -5.87
N LYS A 100 -11.13 16.49 -6.27
CA LYS A 100 -9.71 16.20 -6.12
C LYS A 100 -9.35 16.29 -4.62
N VAL A 101 -8.63 15.31 -4.12
CA VAL A 101 -8.13 15.31 -2.73
C VAL A 101 -6.95 16.28 -2.66
N PRO A 102 -7.06 17.39 -1.89
CA PRO A 102 -5.95 18.32 -1.76
C PRO A 102 -4.84 17.73 -0.87
N PRO A 103 -3.57 18.15 -1.02
CA PRO A 103 -2.44 17.66 -0.22
C PRO A 103 -2.71 17.67 1.29
N SER A 104 -3.36 18.72 1.79
CA SER A 104 -3.71 18.84 3.22
C SER A 104 -4.71 17.79 3.74
N MET A 105 -5.39 17.07 2.85
CA MET A 105 -6.35 16.02 3.19
C MET A 105 -5.83 14.61 2.87
N MET A 106 -4.57 14.46 2.41
CA MET A 106 -4.00 13.14 2.09
C MET A 106 -3.93 12.23 3.32
N MET A 107 -3.64 12.77 4.50
CA MET A 107 -3.67 12.03 5.77
C MET A 107 -5.08 11.74 6.30
N GLY A 108 -6.11 12.22 5.61
CA GLY A 108 -7.50 11.91 5.95
C GLY A 108 -7.86 10.45 5.64
N SER A 109 -8.82 9.92 6.41
CA SER A 109 -9.32 8.56 6.27
C SER A 109 -9.88 8.29 4.85
N TRP A 110 -9.40 7.24 4.20
CA TRP A 110 -9.95 6.78 2.93
C TRP A 110 -11.22 5.96 3.18
N MET A 111 -12.33 6.38 2.57
CA MET A 111 -13.65 5.74 2.69
C MET A 111 -14.11 5.46 4.15
N GLY A 112 -13.60 6.21 5.14
CA GLY A 112 -13.93 6.04 6.56
C GLY A 112 -13.22 4.87 7.23
N SER A 113 -12.17 4.33 6.62
CA SER A 113 -11.31 3.27 7.15
C SER A 113 -10.13 3.82 7.95
N ASP A 114 -9.30 2.94 8.49
CA ASP A 114 -8.01 3.29 9.12
C ASP A 114 -6.88 3.46 8.10
N PHE A 115 -7.12 3.17 6.82
CA PHE A 115 -6.25 3.59 5.73
C PHE A 115 -6.46 5.08 5.43
N THR A 116 -5.38 5.78 5.10
CA THR A 116 -5.42 7.17 4.66
C THR A 116 -5.43 7.26 3.13
N ASN A 117 -5.78 8.42 2.58
CA ASN A 117 -5.62 8.65 1.15
C ASN A 117 -4.14 8.58 0.74
N ASP A 118 -3.24 8.99 1.61
CA ASP A 118 -1.78 8.95 1.41
C ASP A 118 -1.27 7.51 1.24
N ASP A 119 -1.82 6.55 1.99
CA ASP A 119 -1.46 5.14 1.85
C ASP A 119 -1.69 4.62 0.44
N LEU A 120 -2.82 4.97 -0.18
CA LEU A 120 -3.14 4.51 -1.54
C LEU A 120 -2.23 5.13 -2.60
N VAL A 121 -1.69 6.31 -2.35
CA VAL A 121 -0.81 7.01 -3.28
C VAL A 121 0.64 6.57 -3.10
N LYS A 122 1.12 6.47 -1.85
CA LYS A 122 2.53 6.22 -1.53
C LYS A 122 2.92 4.76 -1.40
N GLU A 123 1.96 3.84 -1.24
CA GLU A 123 2.22 2.40 -1.21
C GLU A 123 3.17 1.94 -2.33
N THR A 124 3.12 2.61 -3.46
CA THR A 124 3.84 2.25 -4.68
C THR A 124 5.12 3.05 -4.93
N GLN A 125 5.55 3.84 -3.95
CA GLN A 125 6.69 4.76 -4.06
C GLN A 125 7.75 4.51 -2.98
N LEU A 126 7.65 3.42 -2.23
CA LEU A 126 8.51 3.16 -1.08
C LEU A 126 10.00 3.13 -1.47
N ILE A 127 10.32 2.45 -2.56
CA ILE A 127 11.71 2.35 -3.05
C ILE A 127 12.29 3.71 -3.42
N ASP A 128 11.48 4.58 -4.02
CA ASP A 128 11.92 5.88 -4.51
C ASP A 128 11.99 6.92 -3.40
N ALA A 129 11.02 6.88 -2.47
CA ALA A 129 10.85 7.88 -1.41
C ALA A 129 11.69 7.60 -0.15
N TYR A 130 12.14 6.34 0.07
CA TYR A 130 12.82 5.94 1.29
C TYR A 130 14.22 5.40 1.01
N SER A 131 15.11 5.54 2.00
CA SER A 131 16.35 4.77 2.12
C SER A 131 16.03 3.46 2.83
N LEU A 132 16.60 2.35 2.35
CA LEU A 132 16.27 1.01 2.83
C LEU A 132 17.48 0.37 3.52
N ALA A 133 17.22 -0.24 4.67
CA ALA A 133 18.20 -1.08 5.38
C ALA A 133 17.61 -2.47 5.60
N LEU A 134 18.37 -3.51 5.25
CA LEU A 134 17.96 -4.91 5.40
C LEU A 134 18.69 -5.54 6.57
N THR A 135 17.92 -6.22 7.42
CA THR A 135 18.44 -7.25 8.32
C THR A 135 17.71 -8.55 8.06
N GLU A 136 18.35 -9.68 8.29
CA GLU A 136 17.76 -10.97 8.02
C GLU A 136 18.04 -11.99 9.11
N THR A 137 17.08 -12.88 9.32
CA THR A 137 17.20 -14.11 10.07
C THR A 137 17.21 -15.31 9.11
N GLU A 138 17.15 -16.52 9.61
CA GLU A 138 17.08 -17.74 8.79
C GLU A 138 15.83 -17.74 7.89
N ASP A 139 14.70 -17.30 8.44
CA ASP A 139 13.34 -17.43 7.85
C ASP A 139 12.68 -16.10 7.45
N GLN A 140 13.27 -14.94 7.83
CA GLN A 140 12.65 -13.63 7.62
C GLN A 140 13.63 -12.56 7.15
N TYR A 141 13.10 -11.63 6.37
CA TYR A 141 13.68 -10.31 6.12
C TYR A 141 13.00 -9.28 7.02
N LYS A 142 13.79 -8.37 7.58
CA LYS A 142 13.34 -7.10 8.17
C LYS A 142 13.89 -5.96 7.34
N VAL A 143 13.01 -5.18 6.73
CA VAL A 143 13.40 -3.98 5.96
C VAL A 143 12.95 -2.75 6.71
N THR A 144 13.92 -1.91 7.07
CA THR A 144 13.67 -0.60 7.68
C THR A 144 13.73 0.46 6.58
N LEU A 145 12.67 1.24 6.47
CA LEU A 145 12.52 2.33 5.50
C LEU A 145 12.58 3.65 6.28
N THR A 146 13.56 4.49 5.95
CA THR A 146 13.72 5.85 6.50
C THR A 146 13.46 6.86 5.41
N PRO A 147 12.56 7.84 5.60
CA PRO A 147 12.24 8.80 4.54
C PRO A 147 13.46 9.60 4.11
N LYS A 148 13.59 9.83 2.80
CA LYS A 148 14.60 10.73 2.26
C LYS A 148 14.21 12.19 2.58
N GLU A 149 15.17 13.10 2.57
CA GLU A 149 14.99 14.51 2.96
C GLU A 149 13.81 15.20 2.22
N GLN A 150 13.60 14.88 0.94
CA GLN A 150 12.52 15.45 0.14
C GLN A 150 11.16 14.74 0.30
N THR A 151 11.09 13.66 1.06
CA THR A 151 9.86 12.87 1.21
C THR A 151 8.90 13.55 2.19
N VAL A 152 7.73 13.93 1.69
CA VAL A 152 6.67 14.47 2.54
C VAL A 152 5.90 13.31 3.17
N THR A 153 6.13 13.04 4.44
CA THR A 153 5.48 11.98 5.19
C THR A 153 5.34 12.38 6.66
N VAL A 154 4.49 11.67 7.39
CA VAL A 154 4.36 11.78 8.86
C VAL A 154 5.07 10.63 9.58
N TRP A 155 5.66 9.71 8.83
CA TRP A 155 6.35 8.55 9.38
C TRP A 155 7.85 8.81 9.41
N ASP A 156 8.43 8.74 10.60
CA ASP A 156 9.88 8.76 10.77
C ASP A 156 10.52 7.45 10.30
N ARG A 157 9.80 6.33 10.47
CA ARG A 157 10.26 5.01 10.07
C ARG A 157 9.08 4.10 9.72
N ILE A 158 9.31 3.24 8.72
CA ILE A 158 8.44 2.10 8.43
C ILE A 158 9.28 0.83 8.52
N GLU A 159 8.76 -0.22 9.15
CA GLU A 159 9.43 -1.52 9.25
C GLU A 159 8.56 -2.60 8.61
N TYR A 160 9.10 -3.27 7.60
CA TYR A 160 8.52 -4.48 7.04
C TYR A 160 9.12 -5.73 7.66
N THR A 161 8.28 -6.71 7.98
CA THR A 161 8.67 -8.09 8.24
C THR A 161 8.12 -8.97 7.13
N ILE A 162 8.97 -9.76 6.49
CA ILE A 162 8.67 -10.54 5.28
C ILE A 162 9.22 -11.94 5.48
N SER A 163 8.42 -12.99 5.21
CA SER A 163 8.91 -14.38 5.20
C SER A 163 9.77 -14.62 3.95
N LYS A 164 10.77 -15.50 4.06
CA LYS A 164 11.66 -15.84 2.95
C LYS A 164 11.11 -16.94 2.04
N ASP A 165 10.40 -17.90 2.61
CA ASP A 165 9.84 -19.03 1.88
C ASP A 165 8.48 -19.42 2.50
N PRO A 166 7.37 -19.16 1.81
CA PRO A 166 7.28 -18.34 0.59
C PRO A 166 7.57 -16.87 0.90
N LEU A 167 8.03 -16.12 -0.12
CA LEU A 167 8.29 -14.69 0.02
C LEU A 167 6.97 -13.93 0.10
N LEU A 168 6.55 -13.59 1.34
CA LEU A 168 5.28 -12.92 1.62
C LEU A 168 5.43 -11.88 2.73
N PRO A 169 4.72 -10.75 2.68
CA PRO A 169 4.67 -9.80 3.77
C PRO A 169 3.95 -10.42 4.98
N LEU A 170 4.48 -10.20 6.17
CA LEU A 170 3.89 -10.60 7.45
C LEU A 170 3.33 -9.39 8.19
N SER A 171 4.09 -8.29 8.24
CA SER A 171 3.64 -7.05 8.84
C SER A 171 4.38 -5.82 8.30
N GLN A 172 3.73 -4.67 8.45
CA GLN A 172 4.29 -3.35 8.20
C GLN A 172 3.94 -2.45 9.38
N ALA A 173 4.94 -1.99 10.11
CA ALA A 173 4.80 -1.14 11.29
C ALA A 173 5.21 0.30 10.94
N PHE A 174 4.46 1.29 11.45
CA PHE A 174 4.65 2.70 11.17
C PHE A 174 4.94 3.44 12.48
N PHE A 175 6.03 4.21 12.49
CA PHE A 175 6.55 4.92 13.65
C PHE A 175 6.55 6.43 13.41
N ASP A 176 6.25 7.19 14.45
CA ASP A 176 6.35 8.64 14.44
C ASP A 176 7.75 9.15 14.82
N GLU A 177 7.90 10.48 14.93
CA GLU A 177 9.16 11.17 15.27
C GLU A 177 9.65 10.88 16.71
N ASP A 178 8.76 10.48 17.61
CA ASP A 178 9.10 10.06 18.98
C ASP A 178 9.53 8.59 19.05
N GLY A 179 9.48 7.88 17.93
CA GLY A 179 9.79 6.46 17.82
C GLY A 179 8.69 5.53 18.32
N GLU A 180 7.48 6.08 18.57
CA GLU A 180 6.32 5.32 18.99
C GLU A 180 5.67 4.62 17.77
N LYS A 181 5.33 3.33 17.94
CA LYS A 181 4.59 2.58 16.93
C LYS A 181 3.13 3.02 16.91
N ILE A 182 2.74 3.75 15.88
CA ILE A 182 1.42 4.38 15.77
C ILE A 182 0.38 3.45 15.17
N ARG A 183 0.77 2.63 14.19
CA ARG A 183 -0.13 1.66 13.56
C ARG A 183 0.64 0.49 12.98
N GLU A 184 -0.09 -0.58 12.71
CA GLU A 184 0.42 -1.79 12.09
C GLU A 184 -0.55 -2.32 11.04
N LEU A 185 -0.01 -2.70 9.89
CA LEU A 185 -0.68 -3.49 8.88
C LEU A 185 -0.14 -4.92 8.97
N THR A 186 -1.02 -5.90 9.17
CA THR A 186 -0.66 -7.32 9.19
C THR A 186 -1.31 -8.06 8.03
N PHE A 187 -0.65 -9.12 7.56
CA PHE A 187 -1.02 -9.87 6.38
C PHE A 187 -1.30 -11.32 6.76
N HIS A 188 -2.45 -11.85 6.32
CA HIS A 188 -2.94 -13.16 6.79
C HIS A 188 -3.49 -14.00 5.63
N GLU A 189 -3.66 -15.28 5.91
CA GLU A 189 -4.30 -16.26 5.05
C GLU A 189 -3.77 -16.26 3.62
N PRO A 190 -2.52 -16.71 3.39
CA PRO A 190 -1.99 -16.83 2.04
C PRO A 190 -2.91 -17.70 1.18
N LYS A 191 -3.25 -17.21 0.00
CA LYS A 191 -4.15 -17.85 -0.96
C LYS A 191 -3.61 -17.71 -2.36
N GLU A 192 -3.85 -18.70 -3.19
CA GLU A 192 -3.43 -18.67 -4.59
C GLU A 192 -4.53 -18.04 -5.47
N TYR A 193 -4.13 -17.05 -6.27
CA TYR A 193 -4.97 -16.40 -7.27
C TYR A 193 -4.25 -16.44 -8.62
N ASN A 194 -4.80 -17.17 -9.59
CA ASN A 194 -4.21 -17.30 -10.93
C ASN A 194 -2.72 -17.68 -10.91
N GLY A 195 -2.34 -18.63 -10.04
CA GLY A 195 -0.96 -19.11 -9.91
C GLY A 195 -0.04 -18.19 -9.10
N LYS A 196 -0.54 -17.12 -8.49
CA LYS A 196 0.22 -16.21 -7.63
C LYS A 196 -0.23 -16.34 -6.19
N LEU A 197 0.69 -16.76 -5.31
CA LEU A 197 0.44 -16.82 -3.87
C LEU A 197 0.58 -15.43 -3.25
N MET A 198 -0.44 -15.01 -2.49
CA MET A 198 -0.42 -13.73 -1.78
C MET A 198 -1.34 -13.77 -0.55
N PRO A 199 -1.11 -12.96 0.49
CA PRO A 199 -2.05 -12.83 1.60
C PRO A 199 -3.41 -12.36 1.10
N SER A 200 -4.46 -13.05 1.51
CA SER A 200 -5.84 -12.71 1.13
C SER A 200 -6.50 -11.72 2.07
N ILE A 201 -5.94 -11.52 3.27
CA ILE A 201 -6.47 -10.63 4.31
C ILE A 201 -5.39 -9.65 4.75
N LEU A 202 -5.74 -8.37 4.78
CA LEU A 202 -4.94 -7.26 5.29
C LEU A 202 -5.68 -6.64 6.47
N GLU A 203 -5.02 -6.47 7.62
CA GLU A 203 -5.58 -5.82 8.80
C GLU A 203 -4.76 -4.59 9.19
N MET A 204 -5.35 -3.41 9.07
CA MET A 204 -4.80 -2.15 9.56
C MET A 204 -5.32 -1.87 10.96
N ARG A 205 -4.41 -1.77 11.91
CA ARG A 205 -4.72 -1.47 13.32
C ARG A 205 -3.97 -0.20 13.78
N PRO A 206 -4.67 0.91 13.98
CA PRO A 206 -4.10 2.05 14.71
C PRO A 206 -3.93 1.67 16.20
N LEU A 207 -2.75 1.91 16.75
CA LEU A 207 -2.44 1.60 18.15
C LEU A 207 -2.81 2.73 19.10
N ASN A 208 -2.94 3.94 18.57
CA ASN A 208 -3.39 5.14 19.28
C ASN A 208 -4.91 5.35 19.25
N LYS A 209 -5.69 4.39 18.69
CA LYS A 209 -7.16 4.43 18.62
C LYS A 209 -7.74 3.10 19.08
N GLU A 210 -8.10 3.03 20.36
CA GLU A 210 -8.67 1.82 20.93
C GLU A 210 -9.96 1.37 20.20
N GLY A 211 -10.09 0.07 19.94
CA GLY A 211 -11.26 -0.54 19.30
C GLY A 211 -11.36 -0.30 17.78
N HIS A 212 -10.36 0.34 17.16
CA HIS A 212 -10.28 0.51 15.71
C HIS A 212 -9.58 -0.65 15.03
N LEU A 213 -10.16 -1.11 13.92
CA LEU A 213 -9.58 -2.11 13.01
C LEU A 213 -10.23 -1.98 11.63
N THR A 214 -9.41 -1.94 10.61
CA THR A 214 -9.88 -2.11 9.22
C THR A 214 -9.30 -3.39 8.64
N ARG A 215 -10.18 -4.26 8.14
CA ARG A 215 -9.81 -5.51 7.45
C ARG A 215 -10.21 -5.42 6.00
N ILE A 216 -9.28 -5.69 5.08
CA ILE A 216 -9.53 -5.87 3.64
C ILE A 216 -9.36 -7.36 3.34
N MET A 217 -10.34 -7.95 2.67
CA MET A 217 -10.33 -9.34 2.21
C MET A 217 -10.46 -9.35 0.70
N TYR A 218 -9.51 -9.98 0.02
CA TYR A 218 -9.59 -10.21 -1.43
C TYR A 218 -10.48 -11.43 -1.68
N ASP A 219 -11.63 -11.19 -2.30
CA ASP A 219 -12.56 -12.24 -2.69
C ASP A 219 -12.09 -12.92 -3.99
N ASP A 220 -11.63 -12.11 -4.95
CA ASP A 220 -11.01 -12.55 -6.21
C ASP A 220 -10.05 -11.47 -6.72
N ILE A 221 -9.01 -11.89 -7.46
CA ILE A 221 -8.10 -11.00 -8.16
C ILE A 221 -7.54 -11.67 -9.42
N ARG A 222 -7.57 -10.93 -10.53
CA ARG A 222 -6.97 -11.30 -11.81
C ARG A 222 -5.81 -10.36 -12.11
N PHE A 223 -4.71 -10.91 -12.58
CA PHE A 223 -3.52 -10.16 -12.95
C PHE A 223 -3.34 -10.11 -14.47
N ASN A 224 -2.60 -9.12 -14.96
CA ASN A 224 -2.23 -8.93 -16.34
C ASN A 224 -3.45 -8.93 -17.27
N VAL A 225 -4.46 -8.14 -16.88
CA VAL A 225 -5.77 -8.05 -17.57
C VAL A 225 -5.62 -7.15 -18.80
N PRO A 226 -5.70 -7.69 -20.03
CA PRO A 226 -5.41 -6.93 -21.27
C PRO A 226 -6.34 -5.74 -21.51
N GLU A 227 -7.57 -5.80 -21.00
CA GLU A 227 -8.59 -4.75 -21.16
C GLU A 227 -8.32 -3.52 -20.29
N ILE A 228 -7.45 -3.67 -19.26
CA ILE A 228 -7.08 -2.56 -18.38
C ILE A 228 -5.88 -1.83 -18.96
N THR A 229 -6.10 -0.60 -19.38
CA THR A 229 -5.09 0.29 -19.96
C THR A 229 -5.11 1.64 -19.23
N LYS A 230 -4.17 2.53 -19.53
CA LYS A 230 -4.16 3.89 -18.96
C LYS A 230 -5.47 4.64 -19.17
N ASP A 231 -6.17 4.40 -20.27
CA ASP A 231 -7.44 5.05 -20.61
C ASP A 231 -8.59 4.63 -19.67
N THR A 232 -8.44 3.48 -18.99
CA THR A 232 -9.36 3.03 -17.94
C THR A 232 -9.40 4.06 -16.80
N PHE A 233 -8.28 4.70 -16.49
CA PHE A 233 -8.10 5.59 -15.33
C PHE A 233 -8.36 7.05 -15.69
N SER A 234 -9.57 7.36 -16.09
CA SER A 234 -10.00 8.70 -16.49
C SER A 234 -11.11 9.27 -15.59
N LEU A 235 -11.16 10.60 -15.48
CA LEU A 235 -12.27 11.27 -14.76
C LEU A 235 -13.63 11.00 -15.41
N ARG A 236 -13.67 10.63 -16.69
CA ARG A 236 -14.88 10.21 -17.37
C ARG A 236 -15.35 8.86 -16.82
N ASN A 237 -14.44 7.88 -16.75
CA ASN A 237 -14.75 6.55 -16.23
C ASN A 237 -15.07 6.59 -14.72
N LEU A 238 -14.46 7.53 -13.98
CA LEU A 238 -14.78 7.75 -12.56
C LEU A 238 -16.26 8.09 -12.37
N LYS A 239 -16.89 8.81 -13.31
CA LYS A 239 -18.33 9.19 -13.30
C LYS A 239 -19.23 8.16 -13.97
N SER A 240 -18.69 7.17 -14.67
CA SER A 240 -19.51 6.20 -15.39
C SER A 240 -20.43 5.46 -14.40
N ARG A 241 -21.67 5.27 -14.81
CA ARG A 241 -22.60 4.37 -14.13
C ARG A 241 -22.21 2.93 -14.47
N PHE A 242 -22.56 2.00 -13.58
CA PHE A 242 -22.41 0.57 -13.74
C PHE A 242 -23.14 0.04 -14.95
#